data_a73924fa92d5292a9a702e8d47aeb2cc
#
_entry.id   a73924fa92d5292a9a702e8d47aeb2cc
#
_cell.length_a   1.000
_cell.length_b   1.000
_cell.length_c   1.000
_cell.angle_alpha   90.00
_cell.angle_beta   90.00
_cell.angle_gamma   90.00
#
_symmetry.space_group_name_H-M   'P 1'
#
loop_
_entity.id
_entity.type
_entity.pdbx_description
1 polymer ?
#
loop_
_entity_poly.entity_id
_entity_poly.type
_entity_poly.pdbx_seq_one_letter_code
_entity_poly.pdbx_strand_id
1 'polypeptide(L)'
;SERRITMRRSMIKSQTKTILMAGLILAMSFTALAGQVKDAKKAAQKEQPVFTDYAAALISKPPAKLMLDPFYEKYSNAMGIPVIASGQVSDLAVLIARDIIIHMLSERPDLRAQLVMEGQRVGIIGKDQQMSDIPEYKNLKKPQLGDRRLTPSEIAEYEKISKLSDAEYWNRRARGLGGLYTTCGEENLLGIPGTRYFGEQILVHEFGHAIHRAIRRADPRLAADIEKAYADAMALGLFKGQYASTNSDEYWAEGTQFWFWSNFEYKDGEKVVYSPAELRSYDPALYELLSRVYSSSHHLPLDPFWNFKGRPGVNSTKP
;
A
#
# COMPACT_ATOMS: atom_id res chain seq x y z
N SER A 1 40.66 -53.13 56.88
CA SER A 1 39.56 -52.18 57.25
C SER A 1 39.96 -50.74 56.95
N GLU A 2 41.17 -50.31 57.27
CA GLU A 2 41.62 -48.91 57.07
C GLU A 2 41.85 -48.51 55.63
N ARG A 3 42.30 -49.40 54.75
CA ARG A 3 42.49 -49.11 53.33
C ARG A 3 41.18 -48.72 52.51
N ARG A 4 40.04 -49.27 52.98
CA ARG A 4 38.74 -48.93 52.36
C ARG A 4 38.22 -47.52 52.72
N ILE A 5 38.54 -47.05 53.89
CA ILE A 5 38.13 -45.73 54.40
C ILE A 5 38.94 -44.64 53.74
N THR A 6 40.26 -44.87 53.54
CA THR A 6 41.10 -43.85 52.82
C THR A 6 40.78 -43.73 51.38
N MET A 7 40.42 -44.78 50.64
CA MET A 7 39.97 -44.73 49.26
C MET A 7 38.62 -43.98 49.08
N ARG A 8 37.66 -44.20 49.96
CA ARG A 8 36.39 -43.49 49.96
C ARG A 8 36.56 -42.00 50.19
N ARG A 9 37.44 -41.57 51.11
CA ARG A 9 37.72 -40.14 51.34
C ARG A 9 38.42 -39.47 50.19
N SER A 10 39.29 -40.15 49.44
CA SER A 10 39.94 -39.62 48.24
C SER A 10 38.95 -39.44 47.07
N MET A 11 38.03 -40.40 46.83
CA MET A 11 37.00 -40.30 45.79
C MET A 11 35.99 -39.17 46.08
N ILE A 12 35.57 -38.97 47.31
CA ILE A 12 34.64 -37.91 47.69
C ILE A 12 35.28 -36.53 47.50
N LYS A 13 36.56 -36.34 47.83
CA LYS A 13 37.29 -35.09 47.63
C LYS A 13 37.51 -34.78 46.14
N SER A 14 37.69 -35.82 45.29
CA SER A 14 37.80 -35.64 43.82
C SER A 14 36.48 -35.24 43.20
N GLN A 15 35.37 -35.90 43.57
CA GLN A 15 34.04 -35.55 43.03
C GLN A 15 33.60 -34.13 43.45
N THR A 16 33.88 -33.69 44.69
CA THR A 16 33.53 -32.34 45.17
C THR A 16 34.32 -31.25 44.43
N LYS A 17 35.59 -31.48 44.07
CA LYS A 17 36.36 -30.53 43.23
C LYS A 17 35.86 -30.46 41.80
N THR A 18 35.43 -31.56 41.20
CA THR A 18 34.91 -31.61 39.84
C THR A 18 33.55 -30.90 39.75
N ILE A 19 32.68 -31.07 40.77
CA ILE A 19 31.38 -30.41 40.82
C ILE A 19 31.55 -28.90 41.05
N LEU A 20 32.51 -28.45 41.89
CA LEU A 20 32.79 -27.04 42.07
C LEU A 20 33.38 -26.38 40.81
N MET A 21 34.25 -27.05 40.08
CA MET A 21 34.78 -26.54 38.81
C MET A 21 33.69 -26.47 37.70
N ALA A 22 32.84 -27.47 37.58
CA ALA A 22 31.74 -27.47 36.66
C ALA A 22 30.69 -26.35 36.95
N GLY A 23 30.41 -26.10 38.25
CA GLY A 23 29.55 -25.00 38.67
C GLY A 23 30.14 -23.61 38.36
N LEU A 24 31.46 -23.45 38.51
CA LEU A 24 32.15 -22.19 38.21
C LEU A 24 32.18 -21.89 36.69
N ILE A 25 32.39 -22.91 35.85
CA ILE A 25 32.39 -22.78 34.39
C ILE A 25 30.95 -22.48 33.89
N LEU A 26 29.94 -23.11 34.49
CA LEU A 26 28.53 -22.82 34.13
C LEU A 26 28.11 -21.40 34.56
N ALA A 27 28.54 -20.93 35.73
CA ALA A 27 28.27 -19.57 36.19
C ALA A 27 28.96 -18.50 35.32
N MET A 28 30.21 -18.74 34.89
CA MET A 28 30.92 -17.85 33.96
C MET A 28 30.26 -17.83 32.55
N SER A 29 29.72 -18.94 32.08
CA SER A 29 29.02 -19.00 30.80
C SER A 29 27.68 -18.25 30.87
N PHE A 30 26.96 -18.30 31.98
CA PHE A 30 25.72 -17.55 32.17
C PHE A 30 25.95 -16.02 32.29
N THR A 31 27.02 -15.60 32.95
CA THR A 31 27.36 -14.18 33.05
C THR A 31 27.86 -13.61 31.72
N ALA A 32 28.61 -14.38 30.92
CA ALA A 32 29.04 -14.00 29.59
C ALA A 32 27.86 -13.89 28.62
N LEU A 33 26.92 -14.85 28.68
CA LEU A 33 25.70 -14.86 27.89
C LEU A 33 24.76 -13.69 28.28
N ALA A 34 24.62 -13.41 29.56
CA ALA A 34 23.85 -12.27 30.08
C ALA A 34 24.48 -10.91 29.70
N GLY A 35 25.81 -10.82 29.63
CA GLY A 35 26.54 -9.67 29.12
C GLY A 35 26.27 -9.48 27.63
N GLN A 36 26.41 -10.52 26.84
CA GLN A 36 26.14 -10.44 25.39
C GLN A 36 24.67 -10.10 25.06
N VAL A 37 23.71 -10.58 25.84
CA VAL A 37 22.29 -10.23 25.68
C VAL A 37 22.04 -8.78 26.10
N LYS A 38 22.71 -8.25 27.11
CA LYS A 38 22.62 -6.83 27.49
C LYS A 38 23.26 -5.93 26.45
N ASP A 39 24.39 -6.32 25.90
CA ASP A 39 25.08 -5.57 24.85
C ASP A 39 24.30 -5.63 23.52
N ALA A 40 23.70 -6.76 23.17
CA ALA A 40 22.79 -6.88 22.04
C ALA A 40 21.51 -6.04 22.21
N LYS A 41 20.92 -6.00 23.42
CA LYS A 41 19.79 -5.11 23.72
C LYS A 41 20.19 -3.65 23.69
N LYS A 42 21.40 -3.30 24.15
CA LYS A 42 21.91 -1.93 24.10
C LYS A 42 22.30 -1.50 22.68
N ALA A 43 22.79 -2.43 21.85
CA ALA A 43 23.00 -2.22 20.42
C ALA A 43 21.66 -2.07 19.69
N ALA A 44 20.69 -2.94 19.94
CA ALA A 44 19.33 -2.84 19.38
C ALA A 44 18.60 -1.54 19.81
N GLN A 45 18.87 -1.03 21.02
CA GLN A 45 18.34 0.27 21.44
C GLN A 45 19.10 1.47 20.85
N LYS A 46 20.31 1.28 20.32
CA LYS A 46 21.06 2.33 19.62
C LYS A 46 20.73 2.42 18.13
N GLU A 47 20.09 1.43 17.55
CA GLU A 47 19.72 1.41 16.13
C GLU A 47 18.32 1.98 15.81
N GLN A 48 17.70 2.68 16.74
CA GLN A 48 16.40 3.37 16.50
C GLN A 48 16.47 4.84 16.04
N PRO A 49 17.53 5.38 15.47
CA PRO A 49 17.47 6.69 14.81
C PRO A 49 17.26 6.62 13.29
N VAL A 50 17.41 5.47 12.66
CA VAL A 50 17.42 5.36 11.17
C VAL A 50 16.12 5.86 10.55
N PHE A 51 14.98 5.69 11.22
CA PHE A 51 13.69 6.08 10.66
C PHE A 51 13.44 7.59 10.69
N THR A 52 13.84 8.27 11.76
CA THR A 52 13.73 9.73 11.88
C THR A 52 14.69 10.45 10.93
N ASP A 53 15.91 9.95 10.79
CA ASP A 53 16.89 10.53 9.88
C ASP A 53 16.52 10.28 8.41
N TYR A 54 15.96 9.11 8.09
CA TYR A 54 15.46 8.78 6.77
C TYR A 54 14.27 9.66 6.39
N ALA A 55 13.31 9.85 7.28
CA ALA A 55 12.20 10.75 7.06
C ALA A 55 12.66 12.20 6.85
N ALA A 56 13.55 12.70 7.71
CA ALA A 56 14.11 14.04 7.60
C ALA A 56 14.90 14.26 6.31
N ALA A 57 15.53 13.21 5.77
CA ALA A 57 16.23 13.28 4.49
C ALA A 57 15.32 13.28 3.26
N LEU A 58 14.09 12.72 3.37
CA LEU A 58 13.19 12.51 2.25
C LEU A 58 11.96 13.42 2.24
N ILE A 59 11.65 14.08 3.35
CA ILE A 59 10.52 14.99 3.49
C ILE A 59 11.03 16.41 3.69
N SER A 60 10.54 17.33 2.89
CA SER A 60 10.87 18.75 2.95
C SER A 60 9.62 19.60 2.74
N LYS A 61 9.78 20.91 2.81
CA LYS A 61 8.79 21.83 2.25
C LYS A 61 8.76 21.69 0.72
N PRO A 62 7.59 21.87 0.08
CA PRO A 62 7.50 21.87 -1.37
C PRO A 62 8.46 22.87 -2.00
N PRO A 63 9.19 22.47 -3.06
CA PRO A 63 10.02 23.41 -3.81
C PRO A 63 9.18 24.52 -4.44
N ALA A 64 9.61 25.78 -4.32
CA ALA A 64 8.88 26.95 -4.84
C ALA A 64 8.52 26.85 -6.33
N LYS A 65 9.37 26.17 -7.13
CA LYS A 65 9.13 25.94 -8.57
C LYS A 65 7.85 25.14 -8.88
N LEU A 66 7.31 24.40 -7.90
CA LEU A 66 6.06 23.65 -8.08
C LEU A 66 4.82 24.54 -7.98
N MET A 67 4.96 25.77 -7.48
CA MET A 67 3.88 26.77 -7.36
C MET A 67 2.61 26.19 -6.73
N LEU A 68 2.78 25.40 -5.64
CA LEU A 68 1.68 24.77 -4.93
C LEU A 68 0.97 25.77 -4.02
N ASP A 69 -0.30 25.48 -3.72
CA ASP A 69 -1.05 26.20 -2.69
C ASP A 69 -0.30 26.11 -1.33
N PRO A 70 -0.29 27.19 -0.52
CA PRO A 70 0.34 27.17 0.83
C PRO A 70 -0.23 26.11 1.78
N PHE A 71 -1.36 25.53 1.48
CA PHE A 71 -1.91 24.36 2.17
C PHE A 71 -0.92 23.20 2.25
N TYR A 72 -0.07 23.03 1.23
CA TYR A 72 0.92 21.96 1.17
C TYR A 72 2.20 22.37 1.88
N GLU A 73 2.46 21.72 2.99
CA GLU A 73 3.63 21.97 3.83
C GLU A 73 4.68 20.84 3.75
N LYS A 74 4.26 19.65 3.28
CA LYS A 74 5.10 18.47 3.14
C LYS A 74 5.22 18.04 1.69
N TYR A 75 6.44 17.68 1.33
CA TYR A 75 6.80 17.21 0.00
C TYR A 75 7.81 16.06 0.10
N SER A 76 7.62 15.04 -0.72
CA SER A 76 8.61 14.01 -0.99
C SER A 76 8.69 13.73 -2.49
N ASN A 77 9.86 13.34 -2.96
CA ASN A 77 10.11 13.08 -4.37
C ASN A 77 10.08 11.57 -4.66
N ALA A 78 9.05 11.09 -5.33
CA ALA A 78 8.98 9.73 -5.84
C ALA A 78 9.57 9.66 -7.27
N MET A 79 10.90 9.80 -7.38
CA MET A 79 11.65 9.72 -8.65
C MET A 79 11.11 10.68 -9.74
N GLY A 80 10.83 11.91 -9.36
CA GLY A 80 10.31 12.97 -10.24
C GLY A 80 8.81 13.24 -10.08
N ILE A 81 8.06 12.36 -9.43
CA ILE A 81 6.64 12.56 -9.12
C ILE A 81 6.53 13.15 -7.71
N PRO A 82 5.98 14.36 -7.54
CA PRO A 82 5.73 14.97 -6.24
C PRO A 82 4.68 14.19 -5.44
N VAL A 83 5.02 13.85 -4.19
CA VAL A 83 4.08 13.45 -3.15
C VAL A 83 3.93 14.62 -2.21
N ILE A 84 2.73 15.16 -2.04
CA ILE A 84 2.45 16.41 -1.32
C ILE A 84 1.34 16.23 -0.28
N ALA A 85 1.46 16.93 0.82
CA ALA A 85 0.48 16.86 1.90
C ALA A 85 0.46 18.15 2.73
N SER A 86 -0.62 18.36 3.48
CA SER A 86 -0.67 19.38 4.54
C SER A 86 0.27 19.02 5.69
N GLY A 87 0.57 19.99 6.55
CA GLY A 87 1.38 19.78 7.76
C GLY A 87 0.77 18.77 8.75
N GLN A 88 -0.53 18.53 8.68
CA GLN A 88 -1.27 17.61 9.57
C GLN A 88 -1.03 16.13 9.24
N VAL A 89 -0.68 15.80 8.00
CA VAL A 89 -0.47 14.41 7.54
C VAL A 89 0.81 13.85 8.15
N SER A 90 0.77 12.60 8.59
CA SER A 90 1.94 11.88 9.13
C SER A 90 3.06 11.77 8.08
N ASP A 91 4.29 11.94 8.52
CA ASP A 91 5.47 11.70 7.68
C ASP A 91 5.53 10.25 7.17
N LEU A 92 5.10 9.31 8.01
CA LEU A 92 5.02 7.90 7.62
C LEU A 92 4.08 7.70 6.41
N ALA A 93 2.93 8.35 6.38
CA ALA A 93 2.01 8.25 5.24
C ALA A 93 2.64 8.82 3.95
N VAL A 94 3.39 9.91 4.04
CA VAL A 94 4.13 10.48 2.90
C VAL A 94 5.19 9.49 2.38
N LEU A 95 5.92 8.83 3.28
CA LEU A 95 6.93 7.83 2.91
C LEU A 95 6.31 6.56 2.30
N ILE A 96 5.19 6.08 2.85
CA ILE A 96 4.45 4.93 2.29
C ILE A 96 3.98 5.26 0.87
N ALA A 97 3.36 6.41 0.66
CA ALA A 97 2.91 6.81 -0.67
C ALA A 97 4.07 6.91 -1.66
N ARG A 98 5.19 7.52 -1.24
CA ARG A 98 6.41 7.58 -2.04
C ARG A 98 6.94 6.20 -2.44
N ASP A 99 7.01 5.29 -1.48
CA ASP A 99 7.51 3.93 -1.68
C ASP A 99 6.64 3.15 -2.67
N ILE A 100 5.32 3.17 -2.50
CA ILE A 100 4.36 2.54 -3.40
C ILE A 100 4.55 3.02 -4.84
N ILE A 101 4.63 4.34 -5.07
CA ILE A 101 4.82 4.92 -6.41
C ILE A 101 6.12 4.44 -7.05
N ILE A 102 7.21 4.44 -6.28
CA ILE A 102 8.53 4.00 -6.76
C ILE A 102 8.47 2.54 -7.20
N HIS A 103 7.87 1.67 -6.39
CA HIS A 103 7.77 0.24 -6.70
C HIS A 103 6.84 -0.04 -7.88
N MET A 104 5.70 0.63 -7.97
CA MET A 104 4.78 0.49 -9.10
C MET A 104 5.40 0.91 -10.44
N LEU A 105 6.41 1.77 -10.44
CA LEU A 105 7.08 2.29 -11.64
C LEU A 105 8.51 1.78 -11.82
N SER A 106 8.96 0.82 -11.00
CA SER A 106 10.35 0.31 -11.03
C SER A 106 10.74 -0.28 -12.39
N GLU A 107 9.84 -1.01 -13.01
CA GLU A 107 10.08 -1.75 -14.24
C GLU A 107 9.79 -0.97 -15.54
N ARG A 108 9.12 0.20 -15.42
CA ARG A 108 8.69 1.03 -16.55
C ARG A 108 9.16 2.47 -16.42
N PRO A 109 10.48 2.72 -16.58
CA PRO A 109 11.03 4.08 -16.56
C PRO A 109 10.47 5.00 -17.66
N ASP A 110 10.02 4.44 -18.76
CA ASP A 110 9.32 5.15 -19.85
C ASP A 110 7.96 5.70 -19.40
N LEU A 111 7.14 4.90 -18.71
CA LEU A 111 5.86 5.34 -18.14
C LEU A 111 6.08 6.37 -17.03
N ARG A 112 7.11 6.20 -16.20
CA ARG A 112 7.50 7.20 -15.21
C ARG A 112 7.87 8.52 -15.87
N ALA A 113 8.69 8.48 -16.91
CA ALA A 113 9.08 9.69 -17.66
C ALA A 113 7.85 10.38 -18.26
N GLN A 114 6.89 9.62 -18.81
CA GLN A 114 5.63 10.15 -19.34
C GLN A 114 4.82 10.85 -18.24
N LEU A 115 4.66 10.22 -17.07
CA LEU A 115 3.94 10.81 -15.92
C LEU A 115 4.60 12.11 -15.43
N VAL A 116 5.94 12.10 -15.32
CA VAL A 116 6.71 13.31 -14.93
C VAL A 116 6.52 14.43 -15.95
N MET A 117 6.58 14.12 -17.24
CA MET A 117 6.39 15.09 -18.33
C MET A 117 4.98 15.68 -18.32
N GLU A 118 3.96 14.88 -17.96
CA GLU A 118 2.58 15.35 -17.81
C GLU A 118 2.35 16.19 -16.55
N GLY A 119 3.30 16.22 -15.61
CA GLY A 119 3.16 16.91 -14.34
C GLY A 119 2.33 16.16 -13.31
N GLN A 120 2.33 14.82 -13.38
CA GLN A 120 1.68 13.96 -12.37
C GLN A 120 2.08 14.32 -10.96
N ARG A 121 1.11 14.40 -10.05
CA ARG A 121 1.30 14.61 -8.62
C ARG A 121 0.44 13.66 -7.82
N VAL A 122 0.87 13.37 -6.59
CA VAL A 122 0.09 12.59 -5.62
C VAL A 122 -0.11 13.42 -4.36
N GLY A 123 -1.35 13.59 -3.94
CA GLY A 123 -1.75 14.27 -2.72
C GLY A 123 -2.29 13.33 -1.68
N ILE A 124 -2.01 13.62 -0.40
CA ILE A 124 -2.53 12.83 0.72
C ILE A 124 -3.56 13.67 1.46
N ILE A 125 -4.76 13.14 1.59
CA ILE A 125 -5.86 13.72 2.37
C ILE A 125 -5.65 13.26 3.82
N GLY A 126 -5.42 14.18 4.74
CA GLY A 126 -5.23 13.84 6.16
C GLY A 126 -6.44 13.09 6.73
N LYS A 127 -6.21 12.22 7.71
CA LYS A 127 -7.28 11.42 8.34
C LYS A 127 -8.41 12.25 8.95
N ASP A 128 -8.09 13.47 9.40
CA ASP A 128 -9.02 14.44 9.95
C ASP A 128 -9.46 15.50 8.92
N GLN A 129 -9.08 15.36 7.64
CA GLN A 129 -9.43 16.21 6.53
C GLN A 129 -10.45 15.53 5.62
N GLN A 130 -11.14 16.33 4.82
CA GLN A 130 -12.12 15.89 3.83
C GLN A 130 -11.66 16.25 2.41
N MET A 131 -12.33 15.69 1.40
CA MET A 131 -12.06 16.00 -0.01
C MET A 131 -12.13 17.51 -0.29
N SER A 132 -13.13 18.18 0.28
CA SER A 132 -13.33 19.63 0.10
C SER A 132 -12.25 20.52 0.73
N ASP A 133 -11.41 19.98 1.61
CA ASP A 133 -10.30 20.73 2.21
C ASP A 133 -9.10 20.85 1.26
N ILE A 134 -9.03 19.94 0.27
CA ILE A 134 -7.96 19.92 -0.73
C ILE A 134 -8.15 21.08 -1.72
N PRO A 135 -7.14 21.94 -1.93
CA PRO A 135 -7.24 23.11 -2.79
C PRO A 135 -7.78 22.83 -4.19
N GLU A 136 -7.32 21.75 -4.81
CA GLU A 136 -7.72 21.32 -6.16
C GLU A 136 -9.18 20.87 -6.22
N TYR A 137 -9.78 20.51 -5.10
CA TYR A 137 -11.15 19.96 -5.02
C TYR A 137 -12.20 20.96 -4.49
N LYS A 138 -11.79 22.16 -4.07
CA LYS A 138 -12.72 23.18 -3.54
C LYS A 138 -13.91 23.49 -4.45
N ASN A 139 -13.69 23.40 -5.75
CA ASN A 139 -14.70 23.70 -6.79
C ASN A 139 -15.14 22.45 -7.56
N LEU A 140 -14.82 21.25 -7.07
CA LEU A 140 -15.15 20.01 -7.75
C LEU A 140 -16.66 19.80 -7.74
N LYS A 141 -17.26 19.77 -8.94
CA LYS A 141 -18.70 19.61 -9.11
C LYS A 141 -19.11 18.15 -8.99
N LYS A 142 -20.19 17.88 -8.25
CA LYS A 142 -20.81 16.56 -8.25
C LYS A 142 -21.34 16.24 -9.66
N PRO A 143 -21.33 14.94 -10.05
CA PRO A 143 -21.85 14.55 -11.36
C PRO A 143 -23.36 14.80 -11.46
N GLN A 144 -23.81 15.13 -12.67
CA GLN A 144 -25.23 15.26 -12.99
C GLN A 144 -25.76 13.92 -13.52
N LEU A 145 -27.08 13.74 -13.50
CA LEU A 145 -27.70 12.53 -14.05
C LEU A 145 -27.28 12.36 -15.53
N GLY A 146 -26.79 11.16 -15.86
CA GLY A 146 -26.22 10.84 -17.17
C GLY A 146 -24.70 11.02 -17.26
N ASP A 147 -24.05 11.52 -16.20
CA ASP A 147 -22.59 11.55 -16.11
C ASP A 147 -22.05 10.13 -15.89
N ARG A 148 -21.02 9.74 -16.68
CA ARG A 148 -20.38 8.41 -16.58
C ARG A 148 -19.66 8.14 -15.27
N ARG A 149 -19.45 9.16 -14.46
CA ARG A 149 -18.86 9.01 -13.11
C ARG A 149 -19.86 8.47 -12.09
N LEU A 150 -21.16 8.49 -12.38
CA LEU A 150 -22.16 7.89 -11.50
C LEU A 150 -22.14 6.37 -11.61
N THR A 151 -22.11 5.71 -10.48
CA THR A 151 -22.31 4.26 -10.40
C THR A 151 -23.79 3.89 -10.58
N PRO A 152 -24.13 2.64 -10.92
CA PRO A 152 -25.53 2.20 -11.01
C PRO A 152 -26.32 2.45 -9.70
N SER A 153 -25.71 2.30 -8.55
CA SER A 153 -26.34 2.59 -7.25
C SER A 153 -26.58 4.09 -7.07
N GLU A 154 -25.63 4.94 -7.46
CA GLU A 154 -25.79 6.40 -7.42
C GLU A 154 -26.90 6.88 -8.38
N ILE A 155 -27.00 6.25 -9.53
CA ILE A 155 -28.11 6.55 -10.49
C ILE A 155 -29.46 6.19 -9.85
N ALA A 156 -29.57 5.02 -9.21
CA ALA A 156 -30.79 4.59 -8.51
C ALA A 156 -31.18 5.53 -7.36
N GLU A 157 -30.21 6.14 -6.69
CA GLU A 157 -30.42 7.07 -5.57
C GLU A 157 -30.24 8.53 -5.93
N TYR A 158 -30.23 8.88 -7.23
CA TYR A 158 -29.85 10.23 -7.69
C TYR A 158 -30.71 11.35 -7.10
N GLU A 159 -31.97 11.11 -6.79
CA GLU A 159 -32.83 12.10 -6.12
C GLU A 159 -32.26 12.54 -4.77
N LYS A 160 -31.65 11.62 -4.00
CA LYS A 160 -30.96 11.94 -2.75
C LYS A 160 -29.66 12.70 -3.02
N ILE A 161 -28.87 12.24 -3.99
CA ILE A 161 -27.60 12.88 -4.39
C ILE A 161 -27.83 14.30 -4.89
N SER A 162 -28.90 14.55 -5.63
CA SER A 162 -29.21 15.89 -6.17
C SER A 162 -29.38 16.95 -5.08
N LYS A 163 -29.83 16.54 -3.90
CA LYS A 163 -30.05 17.42 -2.74
C LYS A 163 -28.77 17.77 -1.97
N LEU A 164 -27.67 17.04 -2.17
CA LEU A 164 -26.39 17.32 -1.53
C LEU A 164 -25.72 18.51 -2.20
N SER A 165 -24.94 19.27 -1.44
CA SER A 165 -23.95 20.20 -2.02
C SER A 165 -22.83 19.41 -2.71
N ASP A 166 -22.01 20.08 -3.53
CA ASP A 166 -20.85 19.47 -4.17
C ASP A 166 -19.87 18.88 -3.11
N ALA A 167 -19.59 19.66 -2.06
CA ALA A 167 -18.71 19.23 -0.98
C ALA A 167 -19.28 18.02 -0.21
N GLU A 168 -20.56 18.05 0.18
CA GLU A 168 -21.19 16.93 0.88
C GLU A 168 -21.14 15.64 0.05
N TYR A 169 -21.40 15.73 -1.25
CA TYR A 169 -21.32 14.59 -2.15
C TYR A 169 -19.91 13.98 -2.15
N TRP A 170 -18.88 14.78 -2.43
CA TRP A 170 -17.53 14.28 -2.53
C TRP A 170 -16.95 13.80 -1.20
N ASN A 171 -17.24 14.48 -0.10
CA ASN A 171 -16.79 14.09 1.23
C ASN A 171 -17.38 12.73 1.67
N ARG A 172 -18.61 12.42 1.22
CA ARG A 172 -19.23 11.13 1.48
C ARG A 172 -18.79 10.05 0.50
N ARG A 173 -18.47 10.41 -0.73
CA ARG A 173 -18.23 9.46 -1.82
C ARG A 173 -16.83 8.88 -1.81
N ALA A 174 -15.81 9.67 -1.57
CA ALA A 174 -14.45 9.27 -1.85
C ALA A 174 -13.44 9.70 -0.78
N ARG A 175 -12.36 8.94 -0.67
CA ARG A 175 -11.16 9.27 0.09
C ARG A 175 -9.91 9.19 -0.81
N GLY A 176 -10.11 9.20 -2.12
CA GLY A 176 -9.10 9.25 -3.16
C GLY A 176 -9.77 9.50 -4.50
N LEU A 177 -9.02 10.00 -5.45
CA LEU A 177 -9.40 10.16 -6.85
C LEU A 177 -8.17 9.96 -7.74
N GLY A 178 -8.35 9.25 -8.85
CA GLY A 178 -7.37 9.17 -9.91
C GLY A 178 -7.30 10.47 -10.73
N GLY A 179 -6.31 10.55 -11.59
CA GLY A 179 -6.11 11.68 -12.50
C GLY A 179 -4.69 12.20 -12.53
N LEU A 180 -4.49 13.37 -13.13
CA LEU A 180 -3.19 14.05 -13.16
C LEU A 180 -2.76 14.49 -11.74
N TYR A 181 -3.72 14.76 -10.90
CA TYR A 181 -3.57 14.89 -9.46
C TYR A 181 -4.28 13.71 -8.80
N THR A 182 -3.52 12.66 -8.48
CA THR A 182 -3.99 11.47 -7.79
C THR A 182 -4.03 11.74 -6.30
N THR A 183 -5.07 11.30 -5.58
CA THR A 183 -5.15 11.44 -4.13
C THR A 183 -5.53 10.12 -3.45
N CYS A 184 -5.19 10.02 -2.17
CA CYS A 184 -5.58 8.93 -1.27
C CYS A 184 -5.66 9.42 0.17
N GLY A 185 -6.38 8.69 1.02
CA GLY A 185 -6.51 9.00 2.45
C GLY A 185 -5.30 8.55 3.26
N GLU A 186 -4.88 9.38 4.22
CA GLU A 186 -3.82 9.06 5.18
C GLU A 186 -4.14 7.78 5.98
N GLU A 187 -5.39 7.63 6.40
CA GLU A 187 -5.85 6.48 7.18
C GLU A 187 -5.70 5.16 6.42
N ASN A 188 -5.83 5.20 5.11
CA ASN A 188 -5.65 4.03 4.26
C ASN A 188 -4.17 3.68 4.10
N LEU A 189 -3.30 4.68 3.84
CA LEU A 189 -1.86 4.49 3.77
C LEU A 189 -1.29 3.92 5.08
N LEU A 190 -1.80 4.34 6.22
CA LEU A 190 -1.37 3.87 7.54
C LEU A 190 -2.02 2.55 7.96
N GLY A 191 -2.98 2.03 7.20
CA GLY A 191 -3.72 0.81 7.55
C GLY A 191 -4.51 0.93 8.85
N ILE A 192 -5.16 2.08 9.11
CA ILE A 192 -5.91 2.31 10.35
C ILE A 192 -7.17 1.45 10.38
N PRO A 193 -7.33 0.54 11.35
CA PRO A 193 -8.49 -0.33 11.44
C PRO A 193 -9.82 0.44 11.61
N GLY A 194 -10.90 -0.11 11.05
CA GLY A 194 -12.24 0.48 11.15
C GLY A 194 -12.49 1.65 10.21
N THR A 195 -11.56 2.00 9.36
CA THR A 195 -11.76 3.00 8.31
C THR A 195 -12.41 2.38 7.06
N ARG A 196 -12.98 3.22 6.20
CA ARG A 196 -13.86 2.82 5.10
C ARG A 196 -13.26 1.80 4.13
N TYR A 197 -11.98 1.97 3.81
CA TYR A 197 -11.27 1.13 2.84
C TYR A 197 -10.21 0.24 3.50
N PHE A 198 -10.42 -0.10 4.78
CA PHE A 198 -9.50 -0.97 5.48
C PHE A 198 -9.45 -2.36 4.84
N GLY A 199 -8.30 -2.74 4.33
CA GLY A 199 -8.06 -4.04 3.67
C GLY A 199 -7.81 -3.95 2.17
N GLU A 200 -7.95 -2.77 1.55
CA GLU A 200 -7.51 -2.50 0.19
C GLU A 200 -6.64 -1.24 0.14
N GLN A 201 -5.67 -1.17 -0.76
CA GLN A 201 -4.80 -0.02 -0.92
C GLN A 201 -5.33 0.92 -1.98
N ILE A 202 -5.92 2.03 -1.57
CA ILE A 202 -6.53 3.01 -2.47
C ILE A 202 -5.49 3.71 -3.36
N LEU A 203 -4.28 3.98 -2.82
CA LEU A 203 -3.25 4.58 -3.67
C LEU A 203 -2.84 3.67 -4.84
N VAL A 204 -2.79 2.37 -4.62
CA VAL A 204 -2.48 1.40 -5.71
C VAL A 204 -3.54 1.45 -6.79
N HIS A 205 -4.82 1.54 -6.42
CA HIS A 205 -5.94 1.70 -7.34
C HIS A 205 -5.86 3.02 -8.12
N GLU A 206 -5.82 4.14 -7.43
CA GLU A 206 -5.87 5.48 -8.04
C GLU A 206 -4.61 5.80 -8.86
N PHE A 207 -3.46 5.31 -8.41
CA PHE A 207 -2.23 5.44 -9.18
C PHE A 207 -2.17 4.44 -10.36
N GLY A 208 -2.87 3.32 -10.26
CA GLY A 208 -3.16 2.42 -11.38
C GLY A 208 -3.82 3.15 -12.55
N HIS A 209 -4.81 4.01 -12.29
CA HIS A 209 -5.40 4.88 -13.31
C HIS A 209 -4.38 5.84 -13.93
N ALA A 210 -3.48 6.42 -13.13
CA ALA A 210 -2.42 7.28 -13.65
C ALA A 210 -1.48 6.52 -14.60
N ILE A 211 -1.09 5.30 -14.24
CA ILE A 211 -0.27 4.41 -15.07
C ILE A 211 -1.02 4.05 -16.37
N HIS A 212 -2.31 3.70 -16.29
CA HIS A 212 -3.12 3.40 -17.49
C HIS A 212 -3.19 4.60 -18.45
N ARG A 213 -3.34 5.81 -17.91
CA ARG A 213 -3.27 7.04 -18.71
C ARG A 213 -1.90 7.20 -19.38
N ALA A 214 -0.81 6.96 -18.67
CA ALA A 214 0.55 7.00 -19.24
C ALA A 214 0.75 5.96 -20.34
N ILE A 215 0.21 4.74 -20.16
CA ILE A 215 0.23 3.67 -21.17
C ILE A 215 -0.44 4.14 -22.45
N ARG A 216 -1.61 4.76 -22.38
CA ARG A 216 -2.31 5.29 -23.57
C ARG A 216 -1.47 6.29 -24.39
N ARG A 217 -0.51 6.97 -23.75
CA ARG A 217 0.38 7.94 -24.39
C ARG A 217 1.69 7.33 -24.86
N ALA A 218 2.34 6.52 -24.01
CA ALA A 218 3.67 6.00 -24.25
C ALA A 218 3.67 4.64 -24.96
N ASP A 219 2.60 3.83 -24.78
CA ASP A 219 2.49 2.48 -25.35
C ASP A 219 1.05 2.21 -25.87
N PRO A 220 0.65 2.83 -27.00
CA PRO A 220 -0.70 2.72 -27.53
C PRO A 220 -1.11 1.28 -27.90
N ARG A 221 -0.13 0.38 -28.16
CA ARG A 221 -0.41 -1.04 -28.43
C ARG A 221 -0.86 -1.74 -27.16
N LEU A 222 -0.13 -1.54 -26.06
CA LEU A 222 -0.54 -2.06 -24.77
C LEU A 222 -1.91 -1.51 -24.34
N ALA A 223 -2.18 -0.22 -24.59
CA ALA A 223 -3.48 0.35 -24.33
C ALA A 223 -4.61 -0.35 -25.11
N ALA A 224 -4.40 -0.61 -26.41
CA ALA A 224 -5.38 -1.34 -27.23
C ALA A 224 -5.57 -2.79 -26.76
N ASP A 225 -4.50 -3.46 -26.32
CA ASP A 225 -4.56 -4.80 -25.76
C ASP A 225 -5.37 -4.83 -24.46
N ILE A 226 -5.25 -3.80 -23.60
CA ILE A 226 -6.05 -3.67 -22.36
C ILE A 226 -7.54 -3.49 -22.68
N GLU A 227 -7.88 -2.60 -23.62
CA GLU A 227 -9.28 -2.41 -24.04
C GLU A 227 -9.89 -3.70 -24.59
N LYS A 228 -9.12 -4.45 -25.39
CA LYS A 228 -9.55 -5.75 -25.91
C LYS A 228 -9.74 -6.77 -24.81
N ALA A 229 -8.79 -6.90 -23.89
CA ALA A 229 -8.89 -7.84 -22.77
C ALA A 229 -10.11 -7.54 -21.89
N TYR A 230 -10.39 -6.27 -21.61
CA TYR A 230 -11.61 -5.85 -20.92
C TYR A 230 -12.87 -6.31 -21.68
N ALA A 231 -12.95 -6.05 -22.97
CA ALA A 231 -14.11 -6.45 -23.77
C ALA A 231 -14.31 -7.98 -23.76
N ASP A 232 -13.22 -8.75 -23.89
CA ASP A 232 -13.25 -10.21 -23.86
C ASP A 232 -13.66 -10.71 -22.46
N ALA A 233 -13.14 -10.12 -21.37
CA ALA A 233 -13.51 -10.47 -20.00
C ALA A 233 -15.00 -10.23 -19.74
N MET A 234 -15.56 -9.11 -20.23
CA MET A 234 -16.99 -8.83 -20.11
C MET A 234 -17.83 -9.82 -20.92
N ALA A 235 -17.40 -10.19 -22.12
CA ALA A 235 -18.08 -11.21 -22.93
C ALA A 235 -18.08 -12.59 -22.27
N LEU A 236 -17.02 -12.93 -21.51
CA LEU A 236 -16.93 -14.16 -20.73
C LEU A 236 -17.67 -14.09 -19.39
N GLY A 237 -18.22 -12.93 -19.01
CA GLY A 237 -18.91 -12.70 -17.74
C GLY A 237 -18.00 -12.66 -16.52
N LEU A 238 -16.69 -12.39 -16.72
CA LEU A 238 -15.75 -12.22 -15.60
C LEU A 238 -16.06 -10.95 -14.82
N PHE A 239 -15.66 -10.92 -13.55
CA PHE A 239 -15.83 -9.79 -12.64
C PHE A 239 -17.28 -9.28 -12.49
N LYS A 240 -18.25 -10.16 -12.70
CA LYS A 240 -19.67 -9.80 -12.61
C LYS A 240 -20.02 -9.24 -11.22
N GLY A 241 -20.48 -7.99 -11.20
CA GLY A 241 -20.84 -7.29 -9.96
C GLY A 241 -19.64 -6.76 -9.16
N GLN A 242 -18.43 -6.94 -9.65
CA GLN A 242 -17.19 -6.33 -9.11
C GLN A 242 -16.90 -5.02 -9.87
N TYR A 243 -16.20 -4.09 -9.21
CA TYR A 243 -15.95 -2.75 -9.75
C TYR A 243 -15.16 -2.75 -11.06
N ALA A 244 -14.30 -3.76 -11.28
CA ALA A 244 -13.57 -4.00 -12.53
C ALA A 244 -14.51 -4.14 -13.75
N SER A 245 -15.77 -4.54 -13.57
CA SER A 245 -16.71 -4.66 -14.67
C SER A 245 -17.29 -3.33 -15.16
N THR A 246 -16.97 -2.22 -14.52
CA THR A 246 -17.54 -0.90 -14.83
C THR A 246 -17.04 -0.34 -16.16
N ASN A 247 -15.74 -0.38 -16.39
CA ASN A 247 -15.04 0.07 -17.60
C ASN A 247 -13.59 -0.44 -17.59
N SER A 248 -12.85 -0.20 -18.70
CA SER A 248 -11.46 -0.64 -18.85
C SER A 248 -10.49 0.05 -17.87
N ASP A 249 -10.79 1.26 -17.41
CA ASP A 249 -9.98 1.97 -16.42
C ASP A 249 -10.05 1.27 -15.07
N GLU A 250 -11.26 0.90 -14.63
CA GLU A 250 -11.48 0.18 -13.37
C GLU A 250 -10.97 -1.26 -13.46
N TYR A 251 -11.14 -1.92 -14.61
CA TYR A 251 -10.58 -3.25 -14.86
C TYR A 251 -9.06 -3.27 -14.67
N TRP A 252 -8.36 -2.27 -15.20
CA TRP A 252 -6.92 -2.11 -15.01
C TRP A 252 -6.55 -1.79 -13.57
N ALA A 253 -7.26 -0.88 -12.92
CA ALA A 253 -6.95 -0.44 -11.55
C ALA A 253 -7.20 -1.54 -10.52
N GLU A 254 -8.33 -2.26 -10.61
CA GLU A 254 -8.62 -3.42 -9.77
C GLU A 254 -7.63 -4.56 -10.02
N GLY A 255 -7.30 -4.83 -11.30
CA GLY A 255 -6.26 -5.78 -11.67
C GLY A 255 -4.90 -5.43 -11.07
N THR A 256 -4.55 -4.16 -11.05
CA THR A 256 -3.32 -3.66 -10.42
C THR A 256 -3.32 -3.94 -8.90
N GLN A 257 -4.43 -3.75 -8.22
CA GLN A 257 -4.54 -4.11 -6.80
C GLN A 257 -4.41 -5.62 -6.57
N PHE A 258 -5.00 -6.48 -7.42
CA PHE A 258 -4.79 -7.93 -7.34
C PHE A 258 -3.35 -8.32 -7.64
N TRP A 259 -2.71 -7.66 -8.61
CA TRP A 259 -1.30 -7.87 -8.93
C TRP A 259 -0.38 -7.64 -7.75
N PHE A 260 -0.60 -6.55 -7.00
CA PHE A 260 0.18 -6.21 -5.81
C PHE A 260 -0.39 -6.82 -4.51
N TRP A 261 -1.36 -7.73 -4.63
CA TRP A 261 -1.93 -8.42 -3.48
C TRP A 261 -2.49 -7.48 -2.41
N SER A 262 -3.09 -6.39 -2.83
CA SER A 262 -3.57 -5.27 -2.01
C SER A 262 -5.03 -4.89 -2.29
N ASN A 263 -5.85 -5.85 -2.76
CA ASN A 263 -7.29 -5.69 -2.96
C ASN A 263 -8.11 -6.50 -1.95
N PHE A 264 -9.40 -6.26 -1.88
CA PHE A 264 -10.35 -7.18 -1.25
C PHE A 264 -10.43 -8.49 -2.02
N GLU A 265 -10.76 -9.56 -1.31
CA GLU A 265 -11.07 -10.83 -1.94
C GLU A 265 -12.33 -10.71 -2.80
N TYR A 266 -12.23 -11.06 -4.07
CA TYR A 266 -13.39 -11.17 -4.97
C TYR A 266 -13.78 -12.63 -5.13
N LYS A 267 -15.09 -12.91 -5.05
CA LYS A 267 -15.68 -14.26 -5.23
C LYS A 267 -16.62 -14.26 -6.42
N ASP A 268 -16.37 -15.22 -7.33
CA ASP A 268 -17.22 -15.52 -8.46
C ASP A 268 -17.58 -17.01 -8.41
N GLY A 269 -18.72 -17.30 -7.77
CA GLY A 269 -19.07 -18.66 -7.42
C GLY A 269 -18.05 -19.30 -6.48
N GLU A 270 -17.45 -20.41 -6.93
CA GLU A 270 -16.36 -21.09 -6.19
C GLU A 270 -14.98 -20.49 -6.45
N LYS A 271 -14.84 -19.63 -7.46
CA LYS A 271 -13.57 -18.98 -7.79
C LYS A 271 -13.34 -17.80 -6.85
N VAL A 272 -12.09 -17.68 -6.42
CA VAL A 272 -11.65 -16.59 -5.55
C VAL A 272 -10.50 -15.89 -6.26
N VAL A 273 -10.50 -14.56 -6.30
CA VAL A 273 -9.39 -13.73 -6.77
C VAL A 273 -8.93 -12.86 -5.62
N TYR A 274 -7.69 -13.10 -5.20
CA TYR A 274 -7.11 -12.43 -4.04
C TYR A 274 -5.63 -12.12 -4.25
N SER A 275 -4.91 -12.99 -4.96
CA SER A 275 -3.49 -12.91 -5.22
C SER A 275 -3.18 -12.91 -6.72
N PRO A 276 -1.94 -12.58 -7.10
CA PRO A 276 -1.49 -12.71 -8.50
C PRO A 276 -1.70 -14.12 -9.09
N ALA A 277 -1.53 -15.16 -8.28
CA ALA A 277 -1.70 -16.55 -8.73
C ALA A 277 -3.16 -16.87 -9.09
N GLU A 278 -4.09 -16.40 -8.29
CA GLU A 278 -5.53 -16.57 -8.53
C GLU A 278 -6.00 -15.68 -9.66
N LEU A 279 -5.49 -14.44 -9.76
CA LEU A 279 -5.74 -13.58 -10.91
C LEU A 279 -5.29 -14.25 -12.21
N ARG A 280 -4.10 -14.86 -12.23
CA ARG A 280 -3.58 -15.60 -13.40
C ARG A 280 -4.51 -16.75 -13.82
N SER A 281 -5.11 -17.41 -12.84
CA SER A 281 -6.04 -18.53 -13.11
C SER A 281 -7.41 -18.05 -13.54
N TYR A 282 -7.85 -16.89 -13.04
CA TYR A 282 -9.17 -16.34 -13.27
C TYR A 282 -9.25 -15.55 -14.58
N ASP A 283 -8.31 -14.63 -14.78
CA ASP A 283 -8.16 -13.79 -15.98
C ASP A 283 -6.70 -13.78 -16.44
N PRO A 284 -6.26 -14.79 -17.18
CA PRO A 284 -4.89 -14.87 -17.68
C PRO A 284 -4.53 -13.73 -18.64
N ALA A 285 -5.49 -13.14 -19.35
CA ALA A 285 -5.23 -12.02 -20.25
C ALA A 285 -4.85 -10.75 -19.47
N LEU A 286 -5.60 -10.40 -18.43
CA LEU A 286 -5.28 -9.29 -17.55
C LEU A 286 -3.93 -9.52 -16.86
N TYR A 287 -3.70 -10.73 -16.34
CA TYR A 287 -2.42 -11.07 -15.69
C TYR A 287 -1.23 -10.83 -16.63
N GLU A 288 -1.31 -11.28 -17.88
CA GLU A 288 -0.25 -11.09 -18.87
C GLU A 288 0.01 -9.61 -19.17
N LEU A 289 -1.03 -8.80 -19.30
CA LEU A 289 -0.91 -7.37 -19.52
C LEU A 289 -0.28 -6.64 -18.33
N LEU A 290 -0.65 -7.00 -17.11
CA LEU A 290 -0.04 -6.48 -15.89
C LEU A 290 1.44 -6.87 -15.80
N SER A 291 1.79 -8.10 -16.21
CA SER A 291 3.20 -8.55 -16.25
C SER A 291 4.07 -7.72 -17.18
N ARG A 292 3.53 -7.19 -18.26
CA ARG A 292 4.23 -6.28 -19.18
C ARG A 292 4.54 -4.91 -18.56
N VAL A 293 3.85 -4.56 -17.50
CA VAL A 293 4.04 -3.29 -16.78
C VAL A 293 4.84 -3.48 -15.49
N TYR A 294 4.53 -4.50 -14.72
CA TYR A 294 5.07 -4.71 -13.36
C TYR A 294 6.10 -5.84 -13.29
N SER A 295 6.38 -6.51 -14.43
CA SER A 295 7.32 -7.63 -14.56
C SER A 295 6.97 -8.79 -13.62
N SER A 296 7.83 -9.14 -12.67
CA SER A 296 7.57 -10.13 -11.63
C SER A 296 7.41 -9.52 -10.24
N SER A 297 7.31 -8.19 -10.15
CA SER A 297 7.17 -7.48 -8.88
C SER A 297 5.73 -7.53 -8.39
N HIS A 298 5.50 -8.26 -7.30
CA HIS A 298 4.20 -8.36 -6.63
C HIS A 298 4.21 -7.78 -5.22
N HIS A 299 5.33 -7.20 -4.79
CA HIS A 299 5.53 -6.76 -3.42
C HIS A 299 5.66 -5.25 -3.31
N LEU A 300 4.86 -4.68 -2.43
CA LEU A 300 4.95 -3.29 -2.01
C LEU A 300 5.38 -3.27 -0.53
N PRO A 301 6.67 -3.03 -0.23
CA PRO A 301 7.24 -3.23 1.11
C PRO A 301 6.56 -2.46 2.22
N LEU A 302 6.06 -1.26 1.94
CA LEU A 302 5.40 -0.40 2.93
C LEU A 302 3.87 -0.42 2.83
N ASP A 303 3.26 -1.22 1.94
CA ASP A 303 1.80 -1.37 1.90
C ASP A 303 1.31 -2.18 3.10
N PRO A 304 0.52 -1.60 4.03
CA PRO A 304 0.00 -2.32 5.19
C PRO A 304 -0.98 -3.44 4.82
N PHE A 305 -1.50 -3.43 3.61
CA PHE A 305 -2.48 -4.41 3.13
C PHE A 305 -1.87 -5.49 2.24
N TRP A 306 -0.57 -5.43 1.95
CA TRP A 306 0.07 -6.47 1.17
C TRP A 306 -0.08 -7.84 1.84
N ASN A 307 -0.67 -8.81 1.14
CA ASN A 307 -0.96 -10.16 1.67
C ASN A 307 -1.68 -10.16 3.02
N PHE A 308 -2.55 -9.19 3.24
CA PHE A 308 -3.25 -9.04 4.51
C PHE A 308 -4.33 -10.10 4.70
N LYS A 309 -4.14 -11.02 5.65
CA LYS A 309 -5.01 -12.19 5.91
C LYS A 309 -6.21 -11.91 6.84
N GLY A 310 -6.57 -10.71 7.09
CA GLY A 310 -7.68 -10.35 7.99
C GLY A 310 -8.81 -9.62 7.31
N ARG A 311 -8.88 -9.68 5.98
CA ARG A 311 -9.89 -8.95 5.22
C ARG A 311 -11.26 -9.52 5.49
N PRO A 312 -12.24 -8.70 5.86
CA PRO A 312 -13.63 -9.14 5.83
C PRO A 312 -13.92 -9.58 4.40
N GLY A 313 -14.47 -10.78 4.24
CA GLY A 313 -14.98 -11.24 2.96
C GLY A 313 -16.07 -10.26 2.53
N VAL A 314 -15.72 -9.35 1.64
CA VAL A 314 -16.64 -8.34 1.18
C VAL A 314 -17.29 -8.84 -0.10
N ASN A 315 -18.57 -9.14 -0.03
CA ASN A 315 -19.48 -8.88 -1.14
C ASN A 315 -19.54 -7.35 -1.25
N SER A 316 -18.45 -6.71 -1.66
CA SER A 316 -18.40 -5.28 -1.76
C SER A 316 -18.90 -4.83 -3.10
N THR A 317 -20.17 -4.54 -3.15
CA THR A 317 -20.56 -3.35 -3.88
C THR A 317 -19.86 -2.20 -3.16
N LYS A 318 -18.80 -1.61 -3.74
CA LYS A 318 -18.31 -0.30 -3.32
C LYS A 318 -19.53 0.63 -3.24
N PRO A 319 -19.67 1.41 -2.18
CA PRO A 319 -20.82 2.27 -1.99
C PRO A 319 -20.99 3.27 -3.12
#